data_c519f86d0198db6a1b5c1b99aa85729b
#
_entry.id   c519f86d0198db6a1b5c1b99aa85729b
#
_cell.length_a   1.000
_cell.length_b   1.000
_cell.length_c   1.000
_cell.angle_alpha   90.00
_cell.angle_beta   90.00
_cell.angle_gamma   90.00
#
_symmetry.space_group_name_H-M   'P 1'
#
loop_
_entity.id
_entity.type
_entity.pdbx_description
1 polymer ?
#
loop_
_entity_poly.entity_id
_entity_poly.type
_entity_poly.pdbx_seq_one_letter_code
_entity_poly.pdbx_strand_id
1 'polypeptide(L)'
;MVIKIHQVAHTENALRYNEKKVREGVATFFDSRNTLSANPFMYDEKHRLKNLLDIEKQNPRVKNKCFHVSFNPSTDDYLKLGDNIIRQEISNMMEYMGYGNQPYFVYKHKDLERVHFHIVSTRIDRETGRKIKDNFEKKKMQEFIKNLEQKYQLIQTEKKKRFRILNFLPAAGISNKTLKICSGT
;
A
#
# COMPACT_ATOMS: atom_id res chain seq x y z
N MET A 1 -9.20 4.74 -1.76
CA MET A 1 -7.76 4.40 -1.60
C MET A 1 -7.54 3.48 -0.42
N VAL A 2 -6.64 2.48 -0.47
CA VAL A 2 -6.27 1.64 0.68
C VAL A 2 -4.74 1.52 0.74
N ILE A 3 -4.14 1.90 1.88
CA ILE A 3 -2.71 1.69 2.13
C ILE A 3 -2.59 0.78 3.36
N LYS A 4 -1.76 -0.27 3.27
CA LYS A 4 -1.62 -1.27 4.32
C LYS A 4 -0.15 -1.51 4.65
N ILE A 5 0.20 -1.43 5.94
CA ILE A 5 1.50 -1.85 6.47
C ILE A 5 1.43 -3.35 6.76
N HIS A 6 2.34 -4.11 6.17
CA HIS A 6 2.43 -5.56 6.34
C HIS A 6 3.34 -5.92 7.53
N GLN A 7 2.92 -6.92 8.30
CA GLN A 7 3.72 -7.45 9.40
C GLN A 7 4.69 -8.50 8.84
N VAL A 8 5.83 -8.04 8.34
CA VAL A 8 6.91 -8.89 7.81
C VAL A 8 8.16 -8.65 8.64
N ALA A 9 8.71 -9.71 9.23
CA ALA A 9 9.87 -9.60 10.11
C ALA A 9 11.17 -9.34 9.32
N HIS A 10 11.33 -10.00 8.17
CA HIS A 10 12.56 -10.02 7.40
C HIS A 10 12.39 -9.28 6.07
N THR A 11 13.21 -8.27 5.86
CA THR A 11 13.24 -7.46 4.63
C THR A 11 13.58 -8.30 3.40
N GLU A 12 14.46 -9.29 3.56
CA GLU A 12 14.81 -10.23 2.50
C GLU A 12 13.57 -10.95 1.93
N ASN A 13 12.67 -11.44 2.79
CA ASN A 13 11.47 -12.14 2.35
C ASN A 13 10.54 -11.22 1.55
N ALA A 14 10.36 -9.98 2.02
CA ALA A 14 9.54 -9.00 1.31
C ALA A 14 10.14 -8.64 -0.06
N LEU A 15 11.45 -8.43 -0.12
CA LEU A 15 12.14 -8.10 -1.37
C LEU A 15 12.09 -9.28 -2.36
N ARG A 16 12.49 -10.49 -1.93
CA ARG A 16 12.48 -11.70 -2.78
C ARG A 16 11.08 -12.02 -3.32
N TYR A 17 10.03 -11.81 -2.52
CA TYR A 17 8.66 -11.96 -2.98
C TYR A 17 8.37 -11.04 -4.18
N ASN A 18 8.70 -9.76 -4.08
CA ASN A 18 8.45 -8.79 -5.15
C ASN A 18 9.32 -9.06 -6.38
N GLU A 19 10.60 -9.39 -6.19
CA GLU A 19 11.51 -9.77 -7.29
C GLU A 19 11.05 -11.05 -8.02
N LYS A 20 10.53 -12.01 -7.28
CA LYS A 20 9.91 -13.22 -7.88
C LYS A 20 8.75 -12.82 -8.78
N LYS A 21 7.87 -11.92 -8.34
CA LYS A 21 6.75 -11.41 -9.14
C LYS A 21 7.21 -10.66 -10.39
N VAL A 22 8.34 -9.98 -10.34
CA VAL A 22 8.96 -9.36 -11.53
C VAL A 22 9.45 -10.43 -12.50
N ARG A 23 10.12 -11.49 -12.04
CA ARG A 23 10.56 -12.61 -12.90
C ARG A 23 9.39 -13.39 -13.51
N GLU A 24 8.27 -13.47 -12.82
CA GLU A 24 7.01 -14.07 -13.31
C GLU A 24 6.27 -13.18 -14.33
N GLY A 25 6.74 -11.94 -14.59
CA GLY A 25 6.12 -11.00 -15.52
C GLY A 25 4.81 -10.35 -15.02
N VAL A 26 4.42 -10.60 -13.76
CA VAL A 26 3.19 -10.06 -13.15
C VAL A 26 3.42 -8.80 -12.32
N ALA A 27 4.68 -8.41 -12.16
CA ALA A 27 5.08 -7.13 -11.56
C ALA A 27 6.22 -6.49 -12.36
N THR A 28 6.43 -5.20 -12.13
CA THR A 28 7.58 -4.46 -12.68
C THR A 28 8.27 -3.68 -11.57
N PHE A 29 9.59 -3.54 -11.65
CA PHE A 29 10.31 -2.59 -10.82
C PHE A 29 9.87 -1.18 -11.23
N PHE A 30 9.39 -0.39 -10.28
CA PHE A 30 8.72 0.89 -10.58
C PHE A 30 9.55 2.11 -10.21
N ASP A 31 10.15 2.11 -9.01
CA ASP A 31 10.95 3.25 -8.53
C ASP A 31 11.88 2.82 -7.39
N SER A 32 12.90 3.63 -7.11
CA SER A 32 13.67 3.58 -5.87
C SER A 32 14.15 4.98 -5.48
N ARG A 33 14.38 5.17 -4.18
CA ARG A 33 14.89 6.42 -3.63
C ARG A 33 16.00 6.17 -2.63
N ASN A 34 16.85 7.18 -2.46
CA ASN A 34 17.94 7.20 -1.47
C ASN A 34 18.92 6.02 -1.60
N THR A 35 19.04 5.46 -2.79
CA THR A 35 20.03 4.44 -3.13
C THR A 35 21.35 5.07 -3.50
N LEU A 36 22.43 4.28 -3.50
CA LEU A 36 23.79 4.77 -3.78
C LEU A 36 24.01 5.14 -5.26
N SER A 37 23.13 4.74 -6.19
CA SER A 37 23.25 5.03 -7.61
C SER A 37 22.19 6.01 -8.08
N ALA A 38 22.61 6.89 -9.00
CA ALA A 38 21.72 7.81 -9.68
C ALA A 38 20.72 7.12 -10.63
N ASN A 39 21.02 5.88 -11.08
CA ASN A 39 20.12 5.11 -11.93
C ASN A 39 19.54 3.90 -11.18
N PRO A 40 18.26 3.95 -10.75
CA PRO A 40 17.61 2.88 -10.01
C PRO A 40 17.56 1.53 -10.75
N PHE A 41 17.56 1.54 -12.08
CA PHE A 41 17.46 0.36 -12.93
C PHE A 41 18.80 -0.39 -13.09
N MET A 42 19.90 0.23 -12.70
CA MET A 42 21.23 -0.41 -12.71
C MET A 42 21.45 -1.37 -11.53
N TYR A 43 20.54 -1.37 -10.54
CA TYR A 43 20.62 -2.29 -9.41
C TYR A 43 19.87 -3.59 -9.71
N ASP A 44 20.59 -4.70 -9.71
CA ASP A 44 19.97 -6.02 -9.69
C ASP A 44 19.37 -6.35 -8.30
N GLU A 45 18.67 -7.48 -8.20
CA GLU A 45 18.06 -7.96 -6.95
C GLU A 45 19.08 -8.06 -5.81
N LYS A 46 20.30 -8.54 -6.10
CA LYS A 46 21.35 -8.74 -5.09
C LYS A 46 21.83 -7.40 -4.50
N HIS A 47 22.00 -6.40 -5.34
CA HIS A 47 22.40 -5.06 -4.91
C HIS A 47 21.29 -4.38 -4.08
N ARG A 48 20.03 -4.49 -4.51
CA ARG A 48 18.89 -3.97 -3.74
C ARG A 48 18.79 -4.61 -2.36
N LEU A 49 18.91 -5.93 -2.30
CA LEU A 49 18.90 -6.68 -1.04
C LEU A 49 20.09 -6.30 -0.15
N LYS A 50 21.29 -6.28 -0.71
CA LYS A 50 22.51 -5.92 0.03
C LYS A 50 22.38 -4.53 0.64
N ASN A 51 21.86 -3.54 -0.10
CA ASN A 51 21.69 -2.18 0.38
C ASN A 51 20.86 -2.12 1.67
N LEU A 52 19.73 -2.84 1.74
CA LEU A 52 18.89 -2.88 2.93
C LEU A 52 19.53 -3.69 4.06
N LEU A 53 20.11 -4.85 3.76
CA LEU A 53 20.71 -5.72 4.78
C LEU A 53 21.96 -5.11 5.44
N ASP A 54 22.75 -4.33 4.71
CA ASP A 54 23.92 -3.67 5.28
C ASP A 54 23.50 -2.60 6.32
N ILE A 55 22.39 -1.91 6.09
CA ILE A 55 21.81 -1.02 7.10
C ILE A 55 21.30 -1.82 8.31
N GLU A 56 20.64 -2.94 8.09
CA GLU A 56 20.08 -3.77 9.16
C GLU A 56 21.14 -4.39 10.08
N LYS A 57 22.36 -4.62 9.57
CA LYS A 57 23.49 -5.10 10.36
C LYS A 57 23.92 -4.12 11.46
N GLN A 58 23.63 -2.82 11.29
CA GLN A 58 23.95 -1.82 12.30
C GLN A 58 23.16 -2.02 13.60
N ASN A 59 22.03 -2.73 13.56
CA ASN A 59 21.24 -3.02 14.76
C ASN A 59 20.69 -4.47 14.79
N PRO A 60 21.51 -5.43 15.23
CA PRO A 60 21.09 -6.84 15.29
C PRO A 60 19.99 -7.12 16.32
N ARG A 61 19.80 -6.22 17.31
CA ARG A 61 18.82 -6.42 18.40
C ARG A 61 17.37 -6.24 17.94
N VAL A 62 17.13 -5.50 16.86
CA VAL A 62 15.78 -5.30 16.32
C VAL A 62 15.33 -6.55 15.56
N LYS A 63 14.24 -7.16 16.01
CA LYS A 63 13.70 -8.40 15.40
C LYS A 63 12.90 -8.11 14.12
N ASN A 64 11.99 -7.13 14.17
CA ASN A 64 11.13 -6.75 13.04
C ASN A 64 11.76 -5.56 12.30
N LYS A 65 12.61 -5.84 11.33
CA LYS A 65 13.38 -4.81 10.60
C LYS A 65 12.70 -4.34 9.33
N CYS A 66 11.80 -5.14 8.77
CA CYS A 66 11.13 -4.81 7.51
C CYS A 66 10.09 -3.69 7.68
N PHE A 67 10.14 -2.71 6.80
CA PHE A 67 9.04 -1.79 6.54
C PHE A 67 8.47 -2.10 5.15
N HIS A 68 7.34 -2.79 5.13
CA HIS A 68 6.67 -3.22 3.90
C HIS A 68 5.26 -2.66 3.84
N VAL A 69 4.98 -1.90 2.79
CA VAL A 69 3.68 -1.23 2.60
C VAL A 69 3.11 -1.63 1.24
N SER A 70 1.81 -1.87 1.18
CA SER A 70 1.08 -1.91 -0.08
C SER A 70 0.21 -0.67 -0.26
N PHE A 71 0.35 -0.01 -1.40
CA PHE A 71 -0.40 1.17 -1.82
C PHE A 71 -1.37 0.74 -2.92
N ASN A 72 -2.67 0.73 -2.58
CA ASN A 72 -3.70 0.10 -3.39
C ASN A 72 -4.76 1.14 -3.80
N PRO A 73 -4.59 1.84 -4.93
CA PRO A 73 -5.63 2.66 -5.52
C PRO A 73 -6.80 1.77 -6.01
N SER A 74 -8.01 2.31 -6.08
CA SER A 74 -9.04 1.71 -6.92
C SER A 74 -8.69 1.94 -8.40
N THR A 75 -9.32 1.22 -9.30
CA THR A 75 -9.10 1.43 -10.75
C THR A 75 -9.35 2.88 -11.14
N ASP A 76 -10.45 3.48 -10.68
CA ASP A 76 -10.78 4.89 -10.93
C ASP A 76 -9.74 5.85 -10.32
N ASP A 77 -9.31 5.59 -9.06
CA ASP A 77 -8.26 6.40 -8.43
C ASP A 77 -6.95 6.29 -9.20
N TYR A 78 -6.61 5.09 -9.70
CA TYR A 78 -5.38 4.88 -10.48
C TYR A 78 -5.44 5.62 -11.83
N LEU A 79 -6.57 5.56 -12.54
CA LEU A 79 -6.76 6.29 -13.80
C LEU A 79 -6.68 7.80 -13.61
N LYS A 80 -7.18 8.30 -12.48
CA LYS A 80 -7.13 9.73 -12.14
C LYS A 80 -5.74 10.21 -11.77
N LEU A 81 -4.99 9.43 -10.99
CA LEU A 81 -3.68 9.82 -10.47
C LEU A 81 -2.55 9.55 -11.47
N GLY A 82 -2.55 8.41 -12.11
CA GLY A 82 -1.46 7.97 -12.98
C GLY A 82 -0.15 7.68 -12.21
N ASP A 83 0.82 7.13 -12.94
CA ASP A 83 2.08 6.67 -12.36
C ASP A 83 2.92 7.79 -11.72
N ASN A 84 2.92 8.99 -12.33
CA ASN A 84 3.77 10.09 -11.84
C ASN A 84 3.27 10.64 -10.49
N ILE A 85 1.95 10.85 -10.35
CA ILE A 85 1.38 11.31 -9.08
C ILE A 85 1.55 10.23 -8.02
N ILE A 86 1.32 8.95 -8.35
CA ILE A 86 1.50 7.84 -7.41
C ILE A 86 2.94 7.76 -6.92
N ARG A 87 3.93 7.92 -7.80
CA ARG A 87 5.35 7.96 -7.42
C ARG A 87 5.63 9.07 -6.42
N GLN A 88 5.10 10.26 -6.68
CA GLN A 88 5.24 11.40 -5.78
C GLN A 88 4.55 11.14 -4.43
N GLU A 89 3.35 10.59 -4.43
CA GLU A 89 2.61 10.34 -3.19
C GLU A 89 3.20 9.18 -2.38
N ILE A 90 3.84 8.20 -3.01
CA ILE A 90 4.65 7.20 -2.30
C ILE A 90 5.84 7.88 -1.60
N SER A 91 6.53 8.81 -2.26
CA SER A 91 7.62 9.57 -1.63
C SER A 91 7.12 10.41 -0.44
N ASN A 92 6.01 11.13 -0.61
CA ASN A 92 5.37 11.92 0.45
C ASN A 92 4.94 11.04 1.63
N MET A 93 4.42 9.84 1.35
CA MET A 93 4.06 8.86 2.39
C MET A 93 5.28 8.40 3.18
N MET A 94 6.38 8.07 2.50
CA MET A 94 7.62 7.64 3.16
C MET A 94 8.18 8.74 4.06
N GLU A 95 8.16 9.98 3.61
CA GLU A 95 8.57 11.14 4.40
C GLU A 95 7.65 11.34 5.62
N TYR A 96 6.32 11.36 5.41
CA TYR A 96 5.34 11.52 6.49
C TYR A 96 5.42 10.44 7.56
N MET A 97 5.77 9.22 7.16
CA MET A 97 5.95 8.08 8.05
C MET A 97 7.32 8.09 8.77
N GLY A 98 8.24 8.98 8.41
CA GLY A 98 9.57 9.09 9.00
C GLY A 98 10.63 8.22 8.30
N TYR A 99 10.36 7.79 7.08
CA TYR A 99 11.26 6.98 6.24
C TYR A 99 11.81 7.78 5.05
N GLY A 100 11.70 9.10 5.02
CA GLY A 100 12.09 9.95 3.90
C GLY A 100 13.54 9.81 3.47
N ASN A 101 14.47 9.62 4.42
CA ASN A 101 15.89 9.41 4.14
C ASN A 101 16.30 7.94 3.95
N GLN A 102 15.36 7.00 4.12
CA GLN A 102 15.66 5.58 3.97
C GLN A 102 15.71 5.16 2.50
N PRO A 103 16.60 4.23 2.12
CA PRO A 103 16.48 3.58 0.83
C PRO A 103 15.20 2.74 0.80
N TYR A 104 14.45 2.86 -0.29
CA TYR A 104 13.29 2.02 -0.52
C TYR A 104 13.16 1.66 -1.99
N PHE A 105 12.49 0.54 -2.25
CA PHE A 105 12.23 -0.02 -3.57
C PHE A 105 10.73 -0.18 -3.77
N VAL A 106 10.26 0.20 -4.94
CA VAL A 106 8.83 0.17 -5.29
C VAL A 106 8.61 -0.78 -6.46
N TYR A 107 7.62 -1.64 -6.31
CA TYR A 107 7.19 -2.61 -7.31
C TYR A 107 5.73 -2.35 -7.67
N LYS A 108 5.44 -2.31 -8.96
CA LYS A 108 4.09 -2.18 -9.51
C LYS A 108 3.59 -3.55 -9.92
N HIS A 109 2.55 -4.04 -9.26
CA HIS A 109 1.95 -5.34 -9.47
C HIS A 109 0.70 -5.25 -10.34
N LYS A 110 0.51 -6.27 -11.19
CA LYS A 110 -0.64 -6.43 -12.10
C LYS A 110 -1.26 -7.82 -11.98
N ASP A 111 -0.96 -8.57 -10.92
CA ASP A 111 -1.46 -9.93 -10.66
C ASP A 111 -2.88 -9.99 -10.10
N LEU A 112 -3.50 -8.85 -9.87
CA LEU A 112 -4.90 -8.70 -9.47
C LEU A 112 -5.66 -7.89 -10.52
N GLU A 113 -6.98 -7.83 -10.42
CA GLU A 113 -7.84 -7.01 -11.29
C GLU A 113 -7.47 -5.51 -11.30
N ARG A 114 -6.73 -5.06 -10.29
CA ARG A 114 -6.30 -3.67 -10.14
C ARG A 114 -4.80 -3.57 -9.92
N VAL A 115 -4.21 -2.51 -10.45
CA VAL A 115 -2.82 -2.14 -10.19
C VAL A 115 -2.63 -1.80 -8.72
N HIS A 116 -1.56 -2.31 -8.12
CA HIS A 116 -1.15 -1.96 -6.78
C HIS A 116 0.37 -1.90 -6.66
N PHE A 117 0.86 -1.22 -5.63
CA PHE A 117 2.28 -0.99 -5.46
C PHE A 117 2.74 -1.57 -4.14
N HIS A 118 3.89 -2.23 -4.14
CA HIS A 118 4.58 -2.67 -2.94
C HIS A 118 5.84 -1.84 -2.73
N ILE A 119 5.99 -1.31 -1.53
CA ILE A 119 7.13 -0.51 -1.10
C ILE A 119 7.87 -1.31 -0.03
N VAL A 120 9.16 -1.57 -0.25
CA VAL A 120 10.03 -2.31 0.67
C VAL A 120 11.17 -1.42 1.13
N SER A 121 11.34 -1.29 2.44
CA SER A 121 12.40 -0.54 3.12
C SER A 121 12.78 -1.23 4.42
N THR A 122 13.69 -0.65 5.18
CA THR A 122 14.08 -1.10 6.52
C THR A 122 13.66 -0.11 7.61
N ARG A 123 13.38 -0.64 8.81
CA ARG A 123 13.08 0.13 10.02
C ARG A 123 14.33 0.60 10.77
N ILE A 124 15.51 0.30 10.26
CA ILE A 124 16.78 0.77 10.85
C ILE A 124 17.21 2.04 10.12
N ASP A 125 17.36 3.10 10.85
CA ASP A 125 17.79 4.38 10.31
C ASP A 125 19.22 4.25 9.77
N ARG A 126 19.42 4.64 8.50
CA ARG A 126 20.68 4.45 7.78
C ARG A 126 21.87 5.24 8.35
N GLU A 127 21.57 6.35 9.02
CA GLU A 127 22.60 7.25 9.56
C GLU A 127 22.96 6.91 11.00
N THR A 128 21.95 6.60 11.82
CA THR A 128 22.13 6.42 13.27
C THR A 128 22.16 4.96 13.71
N GLY A 129 21.76 4.01 12.84
CA GLY A 129 21.60 2.59 13.17
C GLY A 129 20.48 2.33 14.19
N ARG A 130 19.69 3.31 14.56
CA ARG A 130 18.59 3.17 15.53
C ARG A 130 17.32 2.72 14.82
N LYS A 131 16.45 2.04 15.56
CA LYS A 131 15.11 1.73 15.04
C LYS A 131 14.31 3.02 14.87
N ILE A 132 13.75 3.24 13.68
CA ILE A 132 12.80 4.32 13.41
C ILE A 132 11.56 4.11 14.28
N LYS A 133 11.06 5.20 14.88
CA LYS A 133 9.89 5.15 15.76
C LYS A 133 8.65 4.72 14.97
N ASP A 134 8.09 3.58 15.32
CA ASP A 134 6.91 2.98 14.70
C ASP A 134 5.62 3.11 15.55
N ASN A 135 5.67 3.96 16.58
CA ASN A 135 4.51 4.23 17.41
C ASN A 135 3.41 4.92 16.57
N PHE A 136 2.18 4.43 16.72
CA PHE A 136 1.02 4.99 16.03
C PHE A 136 1.06 4.94 14.49
N GLU A 137 1.89 4.08 13.88
CA GLU A 137 2.00 3.94 12.42
C GLU A 137 0.62 3.79 11.74
N LYS A 138 -0.28 2.98 12.32
CA LYS A 138 -1.64 2.80 11.78
C LYS A 138 -2.44 4.10 11.77
N LYS A 139 -2.35 4.89 12.85
CA LYS A 139 -3.04 6.18 12.94
C LYS A 139 -2.49 7.19 11.94
N LYS A 140 -1.17 7.33 11.88
CA LYS A 140 -0.48 8.18 10.90
C LYS A 140 -0.86 7.79 9.46
N MET A 141 -0.87 6.51 9.14
CA MET A 141 -1.24 6.04 7.82
C MET A 141 -2.71 6.37 7.47
N GLN A 142 -3.61 6.28 8.44
CA GLN A 142 -5.01 6.66 8.25
C GLN A 142 -5.17 8.16 7.99
N GLU A 143 -4.41 8.98 8.70
CA GLU A 143 -4.38 10.46 8.52
C GLU A 143 -3.81 10.79 7.12
N PHE A 144 -2.73 10.13 6.70
CA PHE A 144 -2.19 10.29 5.35
C PHE A 144 -3.21 9.93 4.27
N ILE A 145 -3.91 8.79 4.41
CA ILE A 145 -4.97 8.38 3.47
C ILE A 145 -6.07 9.43 3.36
N LYS A 146 -6.54 9.98 4.49
CA LYS A 146 -7.58 11.02 4.51
C LYS A 146 -7.13 12.27 3.76
N ASN A 147 -5.90 12.72 4.01
CA ASN A 147 -5.33 13.90 3.36
C ASN A 147 -5.20 13.65 1.83
N LEU A 148 -4.77 12.45 1.43
CA LEU A 148 -4.65 12.06 0.03
C LEU A 148 -6.02 12.02 -0.67
N GLU A 149 -7.03 11.42 -0.01
CA GLU A 149 -8.41 11.36 -0.52
C GLU A 149 -9.01 12.76 -0.69
N GLN A 150 -8.74 13.68 0.23
CA GLN A 150 -9.18 15.09 0.14
C GLN A 150 -8.45 15.83 -0.99
N LYS A 151 -7.11 15.73 -1.02
CA LYS A 151 -6.26 16.44 -2.00
C LYS A 151 -6.65 16.14 -3.44
N TYR A 152 -6.95 14.89 -3.73
CA TYR A 152 -7.29 14.43 -5.08
C TYR A 152 -8.78 14.12 -5.25
N GLN A 153 -9.64 14.46 -4.29
CA GLN A 153 -11.07 14.20 -4.34
C GLN A 153 -11.39 12.73 -4.72
N LEU A 154 -10.68 11.80 -4.04
CA LEU A 154 -10.87 10.37 -4.26
C LEU A 154 -12.08 9.85 -3.48
N ILE A 155 -12.61 8.70 -3.90
CA ILE A 155 -13.75 8.08 -3.22
C ILE A 155 -13.31 7.55 -1.86
N GLN A 156 -13.87 8.09 -0.78
CA GLN A 156 -13.52 7.70 0.60
C GLN A 156 -13.86 6.23 0.86
N THR A 157 -12.93 5.51 1.45
CA THR A 157 -13.04 4.06 1.72
C THR A 157 -14.21 3.74 2.65
N GLU A 158 -14.56 4.64 3.60
CA GLU A 158 -15.70 4.48 4.50
C GLU A 158 -17.04 4.57 3.77
N LYS A 159 -17.16 5.45 2.77
CA LYS A 159 -18.37 5.54 1.93
C LYS A 159 -18.54 4.28 1.08
N LYS A 160 -17.45 3.67 0.57
CA LYS A 160 -17.50 2.39 -0.16
C LYS A 160 -18.04 1.24 0.70
N LYS A 161 -17.69 1.16 1.99
CA LYS A 161 -18.25 0.14 2.90
C LYS A 161 -19.77 0.32 3.10
N ARG A 162 -20.24 1.56 3.32
CA ARG A 162 -21.68 1.85 3.46
C ARG A 162 -22.45 1.53 2.18
N PHE A 163 -21.92 1.88 1.01
CA PHE A 163 -22.57 1.61 -0.27
C PHE A 163 -22.68 0.10 -0.55
N ARG A 164 -21.66 -0.70 -0.21
CA ARG A 164 -21.75 -2.17 -0.30
C ARG A 164 -22.80 -2.77 0.62
N ILE A 165 -22.93 -2.26 1.84
CA ILE A 165 -23.94 -2.77 2.80
C ILE A 165 -25.35 -2.45 2.31
N LEU A 166 -25.58 -1.26 1.75
CA LEU A 166 -26.90 -0.86 1.21
C LEU A 166 -27.32 -1.68 -0.01
N ASN A 167 -26.37 -2.11 -0.85
CA ASN A 167 -26.66 -2.93 -2.04
C ASN A 167 -26.81 -4.43 -1.74
N PHE A 168 -26.55 -4.87 -0.50
CA PHE A 168 -26.75 -6.26 -0.04
C PHE A 168 -28.01 -6.44 0.81
N LEU A 169 -28.80 -5.41 1.04
CA LEU A 169 -30.12 -5.59 1.65
C LEU A 169 -31.05 -6.17 0.59
N PRO A 170 -31.60 -7.38 0.77
CA PRO A 170 -32.60 -7.91 -0.14
C PRO A 170 -33.79 -6.95 -0.15
N ALA A 171 -34.31 -6.66 -1.36
CA ALA A 171 -35.51 -5.87 -1.52
C ALA A 171 -36.59 -6.48 -0.65
N ALA A 172 -37.04 -5.74 0.37
CA ALA A 172 -38.15 -6.19 1.22
C ALA A 172 -39.36 -6.46 0.33
N GLY A 173 -39.72 -7.73 0.24
CA GLY A 173 -40.84 -8.18 -0.56
C GLY A 173 -42.12 -7.45 -0.14
N ILE A 174 -42.71 -6.71 -1.07
CA ILE A 174 -44.05 -6.17 -0.93
C ILE A 174 -45.00 -7.35 -1.01
N SER A 175 -45.47 -7.81 0.14
CA SER A 175 -46.53 -8.81 0.23
C SER A 175 -47.85 -8.18 -0.23
N ASN A 176 -48.29 -8.48 -1.44
CA ASN A 176 -49.65 -8.20 -1.90
C ASN A 176 -50.63 -9.04 -1.09
N LYS A 177 -51.21 -8.48 -0.03
CA LYS A 177 -52.42 -9.01 0.60
C LYS A 177 -53.60 -8.73 -0.32
N THR A 178 -54.07 -9.77 -1.00
CA THR A 178 -55.29 -9.80 -1.75
C THR A 178 -56.47 -9.47 -0.84
N LEU A 179 -57.12 -8.33 -1.06
CA LEU A 179 -58.41 -7.99 -0.48
C LEU A 179 -59.50 -8.90 -1.10
N LYS A 180 -60.00 -9.86 -0.34
CA LYS A 180 -61.26 -10.56 -0.67
C LYS A 180 -62.38 -9.62 -0.39
N ILE A 181 -63.09 -9.20 -1.44
CA ILE A 181 -64.37 -8.54 -1.36
C ILE A 181 -65.41 -9.64 -1.17
N CYS A 182 -66.07 -9.67 0.02
CA CYS A 182 -67.26 -10.47 0.24
C CYS A 182 -68.46 -9.72 -0.35
N SER A 183 -69.04 -10.18 -1.43
CA SER A 183 -70.37 -9.86 -1.89
C SER A 183 -71.36 -10.73 -1.09
N GLY A 184 -72.17 -10.14 -0.22
CA GLY A 184 -73.32 -10.78 0.39
C GLY A 184 -74.54 -10.14 -0.15
N THR A 185 -75.43 -10.98 -0.70
CA THR A 185 -76.84 -10.70 -0.93
C THR A 185 -77.63 -10.72 0.34
#